data_9800c6c7162bca114a6101693a4af7f7
#
_entry.id   9800c6c7162bca114a6101693a4af7f7
#
_cell.length_a   1.000
_cell.length_b   1.000
_cell.length_c   1.000
_cell.angle_alpha   90.00
_cell.angle_beta   90.00
_cell.angle_gamma   90.00
#
_symmetry.space_group_name_H-M   'P 1'
#
loop_
_entity.id
_entity.type
_entity.pdbx_description
1 polymer ?
#
loop_
_entity_poly.entity_id
_entity_poly.type
_entity_poly.pdbx_seq_one_letter_code
_entity_poly.pdbx_strand_id
1 'polypeptide(L)'
;TKDVESTQETQGDFREESIYFLMTARFYDGDKSNNQYSWDEGGEYLKKTAGDWAWRGDFAGLIEKLDYIKALGFSAIWITPVVENSSGIDYHGYHASDFKKVDPRLAKTGQDSMVAYQELIDACHAKGIKVIQDIVLNHTGNFGEAGLFKMFDTSKTHITEEGRTNMPVWDPTKTEYGYGHQVLKKVLNGQDYNTMKDPYGARVASLKEDVNDTDLIYHHCKNTDWNNESVQLGSIAGDCVDLNTEHPTVFNYLIDAYNQYIDMGVDGFRIDTVKHISRLTFNNEFIPAFKERGGDDFFIFGETCARYNGRWNEGVPAISPSFYTWKETENFAWSKTDKSVNSKSASAHFERYKSSFTAPHSGTPNHLLKGNDYHKPDWSKRSHLDQIDFPLHWAMRDVNVAFDTAKNTNDQDFNDATFNVTYIDSHDYSPDTMEKQRFSGYWPDKLNLIFTFRGIPCIYYGSEIEFKKGKPIDPANDRTSLEESGRAYLGTHLEGNVTA
;
A
#
# COMPACT_ATOMS: atom_id res chain seq x y z
N THR A 1 -21.20 -25.63 -42.38
CA THR A 1 -20.18 -25.67 -41.33
C THR A 1 -19.38 -24.39 -41.42
N LYS A 2 -19.66 -23.41 -40.56
CA LYS A 2 -18.81 -22.24 -40.40
C LYS A 2 -17.66 -22.72 -39.50
N ASP A 3 -16.47 -22.61 -40.02
CA ASP A 3 -15.26 -22.74 -39.23
C ASP A 3 -15.30 -21.64 -38.17
N VAL A 4 -15.34 -22.06 -36.90
CA VAL A 4 -15.07 -21.16 -35.80
C VAL A 4 -13.56 -20.93 -35.83
N GLU A 5 -13.16 -19.75 -36.32
CA GLU A 5 -11.80 -19.28 -36.12
C GLU A 5 -11.47 -19.43 -34.65
N SER A 6 -10.39 -20.13 -34.36
CA SER A 6 -9.84 -20.20 -33.03
C SER A 6 -9.58 -18.76 -32.58
N THR A 7 -10.38 -18.28 -31.64
CA THR A 7 -10.05 -17.10 -30.90
C THR A 7 -8.66 -17.30 -30.33
N GLN A 8 -7.71 -16.43 -30.69
CA GLN A 8 -6.49 -16.26 -29.91
C GLN A 8 -6.88 -16.37 -28.44
N GLU A 9 -6.17 -17.20 -27.69
CA GLU A 9 -6.25 -17.16 -26.25
C GLU A 9 -6.09 -15.68 -25.87
N THR A 10 -7.17 -15.07 -25.42
CA THR A 10 -7.13 -13.73 -24.85
C THR A 10 -6.27 -13.88 -23.61
N GLN A 11 -5.10 -13.28 -23.64
CA GLN A 11 -4.28 -13.11 -22.45
C GLN A 11 -5.21 -12.64 -21.31
N GLY A 12 -5.07 -13.21 -20.13
CA GLY A 12 -6.10 -13.19 -19.12
C GLY A 12 -6.47 -11.78 -18.64
N ASP A 13 -7.71 -11.43 -18.80
CA ASP A 13 -8.28 -10.19 -18.27
C ASP A 13 -8.31 -10.29 -16.73
N PHE A 14 -7.64 -9.39 -16.02
CA PHE A 14 -7.56 -9.43 -14.54
C PHE A 14 -8.93 -9.29 -13.87
N ARG A 15 -9.96 -8.85 -14.60
CA ARG A 15 -11.36 -8.85 -14.11
C ARG A 15 -11.95 -10.25 -13.92
N GLU A 16 -11.31 -11.28 -14.42
CA GLU A 16 -11.68 -12.69 -14.20
C GLU A 16 -11.09 -13.26 -12.91
N GLU A 17 -10.23 -12.48 -12.23
CA GLU A 17 -9.57 -12.91 -11.02
C GLU A 17 -10.37 -12.59 -9.75
N SER A 18 -10.06 -13.30 -8.69
CA SER A 18 -10.47 -13.00 -7.33
C SER A 18 -9.24 -12.93 -6.43
N ILE A 19 -9.18 -11.90 -5.59
CA ILE A 19 -7.99 -11.55 -4.82
C ILE A 19 -8.15 -11.96 -3.36
N TYR A 20 -7.17 -12.66 -2.82
CA TYR A 20 -7.00 -12.86 -1.39
C TYR A 20 -5.88 -11.96 -0.89
N PHE A 21 -6.23 -10.93 -0.12
CA PHE A 21 -5.29 -9.97 0.45
C PHE A 21 -4.81 -10.44 1.82
N LEU A 22 -3.50 -10.50 2.02
CA LEU A 22 -2.91 -10.92 3.28
C LEU A 22 -1.68 -10.10 3.66
N MET A 23 -1.39 -10.08 4.96
CA MET A 23 -0.13 -9.59 5.51
C MET A 23 0.80 -10.79 5.72
N THR A 24 1.90 -10.86 4.96
CA THR A 24 2.83 -12.01 5.01
C THR A 24 3.29 -12.30 6.44
N ALA A 25 3.74 -11.26 7.17
CA ALA A 25 4.21 -11.38 8.54
C ALA A 25 3.15 -11.84 9.57
N ARG A 26 1.88 -11.89 9.18
CA ARG A 26 0.74 -12.22 10.05
C ARG A 26 -0.08 -13.42 9.55
N PHE A 27 0.32 -14.01 8.44
CA PHE A 27 -0.48 -15.07 7.81
C PHE A 27 -0.17 -16.44 8.38
N TYR A 28 1.02 -16.97 8.15
CA TYR A 28 1.43 -18.29 8.66
C TYR A 28 2.94 -18.38 8.82
N ASP A 29 3.37 -18.95 9.93
CA ASP A 29 4.76 -19.12 10.34
C ASP A 29 5.29 -20.47 9.83
N GLY A 30 6.09 -20.43 8.80
CA GLY A 30 6.69 -21.62 8.18
C GLY A 30 8.06 -21.98 8.76
N ASP A 31 8.77 -21.00 9.30
CA ASP A 31 10.06 -21.21 9.97
C ASP A 31 10.09 -20.50 11.33
N LYS A 32 9.75 -21.23 12.40
CA LYS A 32 9.72 -20.71 13.76
C LYS A 32 11.08 -20.20 14.27
N SER A 33 12.15 -20.45 13.56
CA SER A 33 13.50 -20.00 13.94
C SER A 33 13.82 -18.59 13.45
N ASN A 34 13.04 -18.05 12.48
CA ASN A 34 13.22 -16.70 11.95
C ASN A 34 12.35 -15.66 12.65
N ASN A 35 11.48 -16.05 13.57
CA ASN A 35 10.55 -15.16 14.25
C ASN A 35 11.27 -14.05 14.98
N GLN A 36 10.90 -12.81 14.69
CA GLN A 36 11.42 -11.63 15.37
C GLN A 36 10.29 -10.82 15.96
N TYR A 37 10.46 -10.44 17.19
CA TYR A 37 9.67 -9.39 17.80
C TYR A 37 10.38 -8.07 17.56
N SER A 38 9.64 -7.02 17.25
CA SER A 38 10.19 -5.70 16.93
C SER A 38 11.11 -5.12 18.00
N TRP A 39 11.04 -5.62 19.19
CA TRP A 39 11.79 -5.21 20.38
C TRP A 39 12.76 -6.26 20.87
N ASP A 40 13.00 -7.36 20.17
CA ASP A 40 13.94 -8.39 20.59
C ASP A 40 15.36 -7.86 20.75
N GLU A 41 15.71 -6.85 19.97
CA GLU A 41 16.98 -6.15 20.10
C GLU A 41 17.06 -5.26 21.35
N GLY A 42 15.92 -4.92 21.97
CA GLY A 42 15.80 -4.04 23.15
C GLY A 42 15.36 -4.73 24.44
N GLY A 43 15.11 -6.05 24.42
CA GLY A 43 14.87 -6.84 25.61
C GLY A 43 13.42 -7.04 26.03
N GLU A 44 13.25 -7.67 27.18
CA GLU A 44 11.99 -8.18 27.75
C GLU A 44 10.90 -7.12 28.01
N TYR A 45 11.27 -5.85 28.11
CA TYR A 45 10.33 -4.80 28.48
C TYR A 45 9.19 -4.67 27.49
N LEU A 46 9.52 -4.61 26.20
CA LEU A 46 8.52 -4.41 25.16
C LEU A 46 7.69 -5.66 24.87
N LYS A 47 8.27 -6.85 25.04
CA LYS A 47 7.52 -8.12 24.96
C LYS A 47 6.32 -8.15 25.92
N LYS A 48 6.41 -7.43 27.03
CA LYS A 48 5.35 -7.38 28.05
C LYS A 48 4.35 -6.24 27.86
N THR A 49 4.72 -5.19 27.17
CA THR A 49 3.96 -3.92 27.19
C THR A 49 3.36 -3.50 25.85
N ALA A 50 3.93 -3.92 24.72
CA ALA A 50 3.65 -3.31 23.42
C ALA A 50 2.71 -4.09 22.51
N GLY A 51 2.14 -5.20 22.93
CA GLY A 51 1.25 -5.96 22.06
C GLY A 51 2.00 -6.81 21.02
N ASP A 52 1.31 -7.33 20.02
CA ASP A 52 1.90 -8.20 19.02
C ASP A 52 2.52 -7.43 17.85
N TRP A 53 3.80 -7.18 17.93
CA TRP A 53 4.62 -6.61 16.86
C TRP A 53 5.49 -7.67 16.17
N ALA A 54 5.12 -8.94 16.30
CA ALA A 54 5.95 -10.04 15.83
C ALA A 54 5.93 -10.18 14.30
N TRP A 55 7.09 -10.45 13.75
CA TRP A 55 7.29 -11.01 12.43
C TRP A 55 7.24 -12.53 12.56
N ARG A 56 6.08 -13.13 12.39
CA ARG A 56 5.91 -14.58 12.50
C ARG A 56 5.66 -15.25 11.15
N GLY A 57 4.80 -14.67 10.34
CA GLY A 57 4.55 -15.17 9.00
C GLY A 57 5.74 -14.89 8.08
N ASP A 58 5.97 -15.83 7.18
CA ASP A 58 7.05 -15.79 6.19
C ASP A 58 6.62 -16.39 4.85
N PHE A 59 7.49 -16.32 3.83
CA PHE A 59 7.21 -16.90 2.51
C PHE A 59 7.05 -18.41 2.57
N ALA A 60 7.80 -19.07 3.42
CA ALA A 60 7.68 -20.53 3.56
C ALA A 60 6.31 -20.93 4.10
N GLY A 61 5.82 -20.20 5.08
CA GLY A 61 4.48 -20.41 5.62
C GLY A 61 3.38 -20.09 4.63
N LEU A 62 3.56 -19.03 3.85
CA LEU A 62 2.61 -18.70 2.78
C LEU A 62 2.57 -19.80 1.71
N ILE A 63 3.73 -20.31 1.28
CA ILE A 63 3.83 -21.43 0.33
C ILE A 63 3.10 -22.66 0.88
N GLU A 64 3.30 -22.99 2.15
CA GLU A 64 2.62 -24.14 2.80
C GLU A 64 1.10 -24.02 2.76
N LYS A 65 0.55 -22.79 2.82
CA LYS A 65 -0.89 -22.53 2.90
C LYS A 65 -1.53 -22.10 1.57
N LEU A 66 -0.83 -22.17 0.44
CA LEU A 66 -1.40 -21.85 -0.87
C LEU A 66 -2.60 -22.75 -1.23
N ASP A 67 -2.61 -24.01 -0.79
CA ASP A 67 -3.75 -24.92 -1.01
C ASP A 67 -5.00 -24.47 -0.27
N TYR A 68 -4.86 -23.86 0.91
CA TYR A 68 -5.97 -23.25 1.61
C TYR A 68 -6.57 -22.09 0.80
N ILE A 69 -5.73 -21.19 0.28
CA ILE A 69 -6.18 -20.05 -0.54
C ILE A 69 -6.85 -20.56 -1.83
N LYS A 70 -6.26 -21.56 -2.48
CA LYS A 70 -6.82 -22.18 -3.69
C LYS A 70 -8.16 -22.87 -3.43
N ALA A 71 -8.29 -23.55 -2.31
CA ALA A 71 -9.54 -24.23 -1.91
C ALA A 71 -10.67 -23.24 -1.61
N LEU A 72 -10.37 -22.02 -1.18
CA LEU A 72 -11.33 -20.93 -1.03
C LEU A 72 -11.82 -20.37 -2.39
N GLY A 73 -11.16 -20.73 -3.50
CA GLY A 73 -11.52 -20.30 -4.85
C GLY A 73 -10.81 -19.05 -5.35
N PHE A 74 -9.79 -18.57 -4.64
CA PHE A 74 -9.03 -17.40 -5.09
C PHE A 74 -8.01 -17.75 -6.15
N SER A 75 -7.83 -16.85 -7.10
CA SER A 75 -6.92 -16.98 -8.24
C SER A 75 -5.74 -16.00 -8.21
N ALA A 76 -5.74 -15.06 -7.29
CA ALA A 76 -4.65 -14.14 -7.04
C ALA A 76 -4.46 -13.88 -5.54
N ILE A 77 -3.23 -13.63 -5.13
CA ILE A 77 -2.91 -13.08 -3.82
C ILE A 77 -2.42 -11.64 -3.94
N TRP A 78 -2.80 -10.78 -3.00
CA TRP A 78 -2.18 -9.49 -2.77
C TRP A 78 -1.47 -9.56 -1.43
N ILE A 79 -0.15 -9.37 -1.43
CA ILE A 79 0.71 -9.41 -0.24
C ILE A 79 1.22 -8.01 0.09
N THR A 80 1.34 -7.70 1.39
CA THR A 80 1.96 -6.47 1.87
C THR A 80 3.39 -6.31 1.33
N PRO A 81 3.96 -5.08 1.32
CA PRO A 81 5.27 -4.84 0.73
C PRO A 81 6.35 -5.78 1.26
N VAL A 82 7.17 -6.28 0.35
CA VAL A 82 8.23 -7.25 0.66
C VAL A 82 9.61 -6.63 0.83
N VAL A 83 9.76 -5.35 0.53
CA VAL A 83 11.05 -4.65 0.55
C VAL A 83 11.61 -4.50 1.95
N GLU A 84 12.94 -4.37 2.04
CA GLU A 84 13.65 -4.24 3.31
C GLU A 84 13.20 -3.01 4.10
N ASN A 85 12.87 -3.20 5.38
CA ASN A 85 12.50 -2.15 6.33
C ASN A 85 13.59 -2.00 7.39
N SER A 86 13.82 -0.77 7.84
CA SER A 86 14.90 -0.47 8.79
C SER A 86 14.57 -0.82 10.24
N SER A 87 13.29 -0.75 10.60
CA SER A 87 12.84 -0.91 11.97
C SER A 87 12.24 -2.29 12.21
N GLY A 88 12.47 -2.83 13.39
CA GLY A 88 11.86 -4.08 13.82
C GLY A 88 10.34 -4.02 13.95
N ILE A 89 9.74 -2.84 14.15
CA ILE A 89 8.28 -2.68 14.28
C ILE A 89 7.56 -2.56 12.93
N ASP A 90 8.28 -2.51 11.82
CA ASP A 90 7.71 -2.28 10.49
C ASP A 90 7.27 -3.59 9.81
N TYR A 91 6.71 -4.52 10.56
CA TYR A 91 6.24 -5.83 10.08
C TYR A 91 5.25 -5.74 8.90
N HIS A 92 4.64 -4.57 8.72
CA HIS A 92 3.70 -4.32 7.64
C HIS A 92 4.37 -4.03 6.28
N GLY A 93 5.67 -3.70 6.26
CA GLY A 93 6.45 -3.49 5.03
C GLY A 93 6.38 -2.10 4.39
N TYR A 94 5.65 -1.13 4.97
CA TYR A 94 5.44 0.19 4.35
C TYR A 94 6.52 1.23 4.67
N HIS A 95 7.58 0.86 5.39
CA HIS A 95 8.65 1.79 5.78
C HIS A 95 9.99 1.35 5.19
N ALA A 96 10.07 1.32 3.87
CA ALA A 96 11.24 0.86 3.15
C ALA A 96 12.52 1.59 3.53
N SER A 97 13.61 0.86 3.67
CA SER A 97 14.98 1.35 3.75
C SER A 97 15.81 0.99 2.51
N ASP A 98 15.43 -0.04 1.78
CA ASP A 98 16.05 -0.44 0.52
C ASP A 98 14.98 -1.08 -0.38
N PHE A 99 14.57 -0.37 -1.43
CA PHE A 99 13.56 -0.86 -2.37
C PHE A 99 14.06 -1.98 -3.28
N LYS A 100 15.37 -2.16 -3.37
CA LYS A 100 15.99 -3.18 -4.24
C LYS A 100 16.21 -4.52 -3.56
N LYS A 101 15.91 -4.60 -2.28
CA LYS A 101 16.07 -5.83 -1.49
C LYS A 101 14.75 -6.28 -0.89
N VAL A 102 14.56 -7.57 -0.83
CA VAL A 102 13.50 -8.20 -0.05
C VAL A 102 13.94 -8.30 1.41
N ASP A 103 13.03 -8.04 2.34
CA ASP A 103 13.31 -8.09 3.77
C ASP A 103 13.73 -9.51 4.19
N PRO A 104 14.90 -9.68 4.82
CA PRO A 104 15.39 -11.00 5.21
C PRO A 104 14.52 -11.69 6.25
N ARG A 105 13.69 -10.95 6.99
CA ARG A 105 12.77 -11.51 8.00
C ARG A 105 11.59 -12.27 7.37
N LEU A 106 11.37 -12.14 6.07
CA LEU A 106 10.36 -12.88 5.31
C LEU A 106 10.89 -14.20 4.73
N ALA A 107 12.20 -14.45 4.81
CA ALA A 107 12.85 -15.68 4.35
C ALA A 107 13.15 -16.62 5.52
N LYS A 108 13.39 -17.90 5.22
CA LYS A 108 13.89 -18.84 6.23
C LYS A 108 15.25 -18.41 6.75
N THR A 109 15.56 -18.81 7.96
CA THR A 109 16.87 -18.56 8.57
C THR A 109 17.99 -19.03 7.65
N GLY A 110 18.87 -18.10 7.24
CA GLY A 110 20.03 -18.36 6.39
C GLY A 110 19.72 -18.47 4.89
N GLN A 111 18.47 -18.29 4.47
CA GLN A 111 18.10 -18.22 3.06
C GLN A 111 18.24 -16.79 2.53
N ASP A 112 18.69 -16.65 1.30
CA ASP A 112 18.64 -15.38 0.58
C ASP A 112 17.18 -14.96 0.34
N SER A 113 16.81 -13.75 0.71
CA SER A 113 15.43 -13.30 0.68
C SER A 113 14.89 -13.08 -0.73
N MET A 114 15.74 -12.71 -1.69
CA MET A 114 15.34 -12.59 -3.09
C MET A 114 15.03 -13.99 -3.67
N VAL A 115 15.83 -15.00 -3.32
CA VAL A 115 15.57 -16.39 -3.70
C VAL A 115 14.28 -16.90 -3.06
N ALA A 116 14.08 -16.63 -1.77
CA ALA A 116 12.84 -17.01 -1.07
C ALA A 116 11.59 -16.40 -1.71
N TYR A 117 11.69 -15.15 -2.15
CA TYR A 117 10.57 -14.49 -2.84
C TYR A 117 10.31 -15.08 -4.21
N GLN A 118 11.36 -15.42 -4.98
CA GLN A 118 11.19 -16.13 -6.25
C GLN A 118 10.51 -17.49 -6.05
N GLU A 119 10.89 -18.26 -5.02
CA GLU A 119 10.24 -19.50 -4.68
C GLU A 119 8.74 -19.35 -4.39
N LEU A 120 8.34 -18.26 -3.71
CA LEU A 120 6.93 -17.95 -3.49
C LEU A 120 6.20 -17.69 -4.80
N ILE A 121 6.75 -16.85 -5.69
CA ILE A 121 6.16 -16.53 -6.99
C ILE A 121 5.97 -17.82 -7.80
N ASP A 122 7.02 -18.64 -7.91
CA ASP A 122 7.00 -19.90 -8.66
C ASP A 122 5.97 -20.87 -8.08
N ALA A 123 5.88 -20.98 -6.76
CA ALA A 123 4.90 -21.83 -6.09
C ALA A 123 3.46 -21.37 -6.32
N CYS A 124 3.20 -20.06 -6.33
CA CYS A 124 1.90 -19.48 -6.68
C CYS A 124 1.53 -19.82 -8.12
N HIS A 125 2.42 -19.58 -9.06
CA HIS A 125 2.20 -19.85 -10.48
C HIS A 125 1.97 -21.34 -10.74
N ALA A 126 2.71 -22.23 -10.07
CA ALA A 126 2.51 -23.69 -10.18
C ALA A 126 1.09 -24.14 -9.75
N LYS A 127 0.41 -23.32 -8.94
CA LYS A 127 -0.99 -23.54 -8.51
C LYS A 127 -2.01 -22.70 -9.29
N GLY A 128 -1.57 -21.95 -10.29
CA GLY A 128 -2.41 -21.02 -11.05
C GLY A 128 -2.93 -19.87 -10.17
N ILE A 129 -2.09 -19.37 -9.28
CA ILE A 129 -2.34 -18.21 -8.43
C ILE A 129 -1.42 -17.09 -8.89
N LYS A 130 -1.99 -15.94 -9.24
CA LYS A 130 -1.25 -14.71 -9.58
C LYS A 130 -0.75 -14.02 -8.32
N VAL A 131 0.36 -13.29 -8.44
CA VAL A 131 0.96 -12.54 -7.34
C VAL A 131 0.87 -11.05 -7.59
N ILE A 132 0.18 -10.34 -6.71
CA ILE A 132 0.14 -8.87 -6.68
C ILE A 132 1.04 -8.43 -5.52
N GLN A 133 2.10 -7.71 -5.85
CA GLN A 133 2.97 -7.10 -4.86
C GLN A 133 2.47 -5.71 -4.48
N ASP A 134 2.32 -5.46 -3.18
CA ASP A 134 2.12 -4.10 -2.68
C ASP A 134 3.43 -3.31 -2.78
N ILE A 135 3.36 -2.12 -3.34
CA ILE A 135 4.52 -1.25 -3.51
C ILE A 135 4.26 0.15 -2.98
N VAL A 136 5.32 0.78 -2.49
CA VAL A 136 5.29 2.15 -1.99
C VAL A 136 6.20 3.01 -2.87
N LEU A 137 5.63 4.02 -3.51
CA LEU A 137 6.36 4.97 -4.35
C LEU A 137 6.51 6.34 -3.68
N ASN A 138 5.61 6.63 -2.73
CA ASN A 138 5.48 7.95 -2.13
C ASN A 138 6.53 8.25 -1.06
N HIS A 139 6.91 7.27 -0.25
CA HIS A 139 7.74 7.51 0.93
C HIS A 139 8.68 6.35 1.25
N THR A 140 9.64 6.62 2.11
CA THR A 140 10.50 5.63 2.76
C THR A 140 10.18 5.57 4.24
N GLY A 141 10.80 4.64 4.97
CA GLY A 141 10.91 4.73 6.42
C GLY A 141 11.72 5.95 6.86
N ASN A 142 11.59 6.31 8.11
CA ASN A 142 12.18 7.52 8.67
C ASN A 142 13.73 7.51 8.78
N PHE A 143 14.37 6.44 8.36
CA PHE A 143 15.84 6.38 8.23
C PHE A 143 16.34 6.78 6.85
N GLY A 144 15.43 7.04 5.92
CA GLY A 144 15.76 7.32 4.53
C GLY A 144 16.02 6.06 3.71
N GLU A 145 16.14 6.24 2.41
CA GLU A 145 16.41 5.15 1.48
C GLU A 145 17.92 5.03 1.22
N ALA A 146 18.44 3.83 1.38
CA ALA A 146 19.88 3.57 1.37
C ALA A 146 20.53 3.89 0.01
N GLY A 147 19.82 3.71 -1.09
CA GLY A 147 20.32 3.96 -2.45
C GLY A 147 20.10 5.37 -2.97
N LEU A 148 19.27 6.18 -2.30
CA LEU A 148 19.01 7.57 -2.64
C LEU A 148 19.67 8.53 -1.66
N PHE A 149 19.18 8.56 -0.43
CA PHE A 149 19.69 9.45 0.59
C PHE A 149 19.35 8.94 2.00
N LYS A 150 20.30 8.26 2.62
CA LYS A 150 20.17 7.74 3.98
C LYS A 150 20.25 8.88 5.00
N MET A 151 19.26 8.97 5.89
CA MET A 151 19.16 10.06 6.87
C MET A 151 19.79 9.73 8.21
N PHE A 152 19.68 8.48 8.64
CA PHE A 152 20.20 8.00 9.92
C PHE A 152 20.88 6.65 9.75
N ASP A 153 21.89 6.39 10.57
CA ASP A 153 22.50 5.06 10.64
C ASP A 153 21.62 4.11 11.46
N THR A 154 21.29 2.97 10.88
CA THR A 154 20.50 1.92 11.50
C THR A 154 21.35 0.78 12.07
N SER A 155 22.69 0.83 11.92
CA SER A 155 23.59 -0.23 12.41
C SER A 155 23.60 -0.37 13.93
N LYS A 156 23.16 0.69 14.65
CA LYS A 156 23.01 0.70 16.09
C LYS A 156 21.71 1.39 16.45
N THR A 157 20.81 0.67 17.08
CA THR A 157 19.51 1.19 17.51
C THR A 157 19.28 0.87 19.00
N HIS A 158 18.45 1.66 19.65
CA HIS A 158 17.89 1.36 20.96
C HIS A 158 16.37 1.56 20.95
N ILE A 159 15.68 0.97 21.88
CA ILE A 159 14.23 1.05 22.01
C ILE A 159 13.88 2.02 23.13
N THR A 160 12.94 2.93 22.88
CA THR A 160 12.48 3.88 23.90
C THR A 160 11.59 3.20 24.95
N GLU A 161 11.48 3.80 26.13
CA GLU A 161 10.59 3.32 27.19
C GLU A 161 9.11 3.28 26.75
N GLU A 162 8.71 4.20 25.89
CA GLU A 162 7.35 4.21 25.32
C GLU A 162 7.12 3.10 24.28
N GLY A 163 8.16 2.37 23.90
CA GLY A 163 8.05 1.21 23.00
C GLY A 163 7.56 1.52 21.60
N ARG A 164 7.68 2.76 21.12
CA ARG A 164 7.09 3.19 19.87
C ARG A 164 7.87 2.76 18.65
N THR A 165 9.19 2.74 18.73
CA THR A 165 10.06 2.39 17.59
C THR A 165 11.50 2.25 18.03
N ASN A 166 12.29 1.52 17.26
CA ASN A 166 13.74 1.53 17.40
C ASN A 166 14.28 2.91 17.00
N MET A 167 15.21 3.43 17.82
CA MET A 167 15.86 4.71 17.56
C MET A 167 17.32 4.49 17.19
N PRO A 168 17.89 5.24 16.25
CA PRO A 168 19.34 5.19 16.02
C PRO A 168 20.07 5.62 17.27
N VAL A 169 21.22 5.02 17.55
CA VAL A 169 22.13 5.54 18.57
C VAL A 169 22.77 6.81 18.01
N TRP A 170 22.58 7.93 18.72
CA TRP A 170 23.09 9.21 18.28
C TRP A 170 24.57 9.40 18.64
N ASP A 171 25.38 9.72 17.64
CA ASP A 171 26.77 10.16 17.81
C ASP A 171 26.95 11.52 17.13
N PRO A 172 27.07 12.62 17.90
CA PRO A 172 27.15 13.97 17.35
C PRO A 172 28.45 14.24 16.57
N THR A 173 29.42 13.36 16.66
CA THR A 173 30.71 13.48 15.93
C THR A 173 30.62 12.88 14.52
N LYS A 174 29.62 12.09 14.23
CA LYS A 174 29.40 11.47 12.92
C LYS A 174 28.89 12.51 11.92
N THR A 175 29.52 12.57 10.78
CA THR A 175 29.17 13.49 9.67
C THR A 175 28.87 12.73 8.37
N GLU A 176 29.19 11.45 8.32
CA GLU A 176 28.97 10.58 7.17
C GLU A 176 27.52 10.15 6.96
N TYR A 177 26.66 10.34 7.97
CA TYR A 177 25.24 10.06 7.86
C TYR A 177 24.50 11.21 7.19
N GLY A 178 23.33 10.90 6.61
CA GLY A 178 22.55 11.84 5.85
C GLY A 178 22.09 13.10 6.60
N TYR A 179 21.41 13.97 5.91
CA TYR A 179 21.04 15.30 6.45
C TYR A 179 20.18 15.22 7.71
N GLY A 180 19.34 14.20 7.87
CA GLY A 180 18.53 14.01 9.07
C GLY A 180 19.36 13.89 10.33
N HIS A 181 20.48 13.19 10.26
CA HIS A 181 21.44 13.10 11.36
C HIS A 181 22.09 14.46 11.69
N GLN A 182 22.43 15.24 10.66
CA GLN A 182 23.04 16.55 10.84
C GLN A 182 22.05 17.59 11.38
N VAL A 183 20.79 17.56 10.92
CA VAL A 183 19.76 18.47 11.39
C VAL A 183 19.33 18.16 12.81
N LEU A 184 19.32 16.90 13.20
CA LEU A 184 18.94 16.49 14.56
C LEU A 184 19.76 17.23 15.63
N LYS A 185 21.03 17.51 15.38
CA LYS A 185 21.86 18.31 16.28
C LYS A 185 21.28 19.68 16.60
N LYS A 186 20.65 20.34 15.62
CA LYS A 186 20.00 21.65 15.81
C LYS A 186 18.70 21.50 16.58
N VAL A 187 17.94 20.48 16.27
CA VAL A 187 16.65 20.18 16.95
C VAL A 187 16.89 19.88 18.42
N LEU A 188 17.93 19.12 18.74
CA LEU A 188 18.27 18.75 20.12
C LEU A 188 18.62 19.93 21.01
N ASN A 189 19.19 20.99 20.44
CA ASN A 189 19.58 22.21 21.17
C ASN A 189 20.32 21.93 22.49
N GLY A 190 21.29 21.03 22.44
CA GLY A 190 22.13 20.64 23.59
C GLY A 190 21.57 19.51 24.48
N GLN A 191 20.38 18.99 24.19
CA GLN A 191 19.87 17.79 24.87
C GLN A 191 20.60 16.54 24.35
N ASP A 192 20.77 15.55 25.23
CA ASP A 192 21.30 14.25 24.83
C ASP A 192 20.19 13.37 24.28
N TYR A 193 20.28 13.09 22.98
CA TYR A 193 19.33 12.26 22.26
C TYR A 193 19.17 10.86 22.87
N ASN A 194 20.27 10.25 23.30
CA ASN A 194 20.26 8.86 23.79
C ASN A 194 19.61 8.69 25.15
N THR A 195 19.42 9.79 25.89
CA THR A 195 18.85 9.79 27.24
C THR A 195 17.58 10.65 27.37
N MET A 196 17.20 11.37 26.30
CA MET A 196 16.02 12.21 26.34
C MET A 196 14.74 11.40 26.38
N LYS A 197 13.67 12.01 26.92
CA LYS A 197 12.36 11.35 27.06
C LYS A 197 11.67 11.04 25.74
N ASP A 198 11.82 11.90 24.73
CA ASP A 198 11.15 11.76 23.43
C ASP A 198 12.14 11.90 22.25
N PRO A 199 13.03 10.93 22.06
CA PRO A 199 13.94 10.93 20.91
C PRO A 199 13.19 10.77 19.58
N TYR A 200 12.05 10.09 19.57
CA TYR A 200 11.19 9.97 18.39
C TYR A 200 10.71 11.34 17.90
N GLY A 201 10.14 12.16 18.79
CA GLY A 201 9.69 13.51 18.44
C GLY A 201 10.83 14.40 17.93
N ALA A 202 12.02 14.31 18.50
CA ALA A 202 13.19 15.04 18.02
C ALA A 202 13.59 14.60 16.60
N ARG A 203 13.59 13.30 16.32
CA ARG A 203 13.88 12.77 14.99
C ARG A 203 12.84 13.22 13.97
N VAL A 204 11.55 13.07 14.27
CA VAL A 204 10.47 13.54 13.39
C VAL A 204 10.58 15.03 13.11
N ALA A 205 10.90 15.84 14.12
CA ALA A 205 11.13 17.27 13.93
C ALA A 205 12.31 17.55 12.99
N SER A 206 13.41 16.79 13.10
CA SER A 206 14.56 16.94 12.22
C SER A 206 14.24 16.60 10.76
N LEU A 207 13.40 15.63 10.49
CA LEU A 207 13.00 15.23 9.15
C LEU A 207 12.20 16.32 8.40
N LYS A 208 11.62 17.27 9.13
CA LYS A 208 10.89 18.41 8.57
C LYS A 208 11.75 19.64 8.27
N GLU A 209 13.05 19.55 8.53
CA GLU A 209 14.00 20.64 8.24
C GLU A 209 14.64 20.44 6.86
N ASP A 210 14.47 21.43 6.00
CA ASP A 210 15.05 21.45 4.65
C ASP A 210 16.43 22.13 4.66
N VAL A 211 17.41 21.56 5.34
CA VAL A 211 18.71 22.22 5.54
C VAL A 211 19.84 21.63 4.70
N ASN A 212 19.84 20.30 4.50
CA ASN A 212 20.98 19.62 3.87
C ASN A 212 20.60 18.77 2.66
N ASP A 213 19.31 18.55 2.40
CA ASP A 213 18.84 17.95 1.15
C ASP A 213 18.73 19.03 0.05
N THR A 214 19.88 19.54 -0.36
CA THR A 214 19.96 20.63 -1.34
C THR A 214 19.51 20.20 -2.74
N ASP A 215 19.49 18.91 -3.01
CA ASP A 215 18.99 18.36 -4.27
C ASP A 215 17.50 18.06 -4.25
N LEU A 216 16.85 18.16 -3.08
CA LEU A 216 15.43 17.89 -2.89
C LEU A 216 15.02 16.47 -3.33
N ILE A 217 15.74 15.48 -2.84
CA ILE A 217 15.37 14.06 -2.98
C ILE A 217 14.09 13.77 -2.25
N TYR A 218 13.84 14.49 -1.15
CA TYR A 218 12.62 14.43 -0.35
C TYR A 218 11.83 15.73 -0.41
N HIS A 219 10.52 15.63 -0.24
CA HIS A 219 9.69 16.79 0.03
C HIS A 219 9.74 17.15 1.52
N HIS A 220 9.79 18.45 1.82
CA HIS A 220 9.98 18.95 3.19
C HIS A 220 8.84 19.86 3.65
N CYS A 221 7.63 19.67 3.16
CA CYS A 221 6.49 20.44 3.63
C CYS A 221 6.21 20.15 5.11
N LYS A 222 6.19 21.22 5.92
CA LYS A 222 6.01 21.09 7.37
C LYS A 222 4.59 20.80 7.81
N ASN A 223 3.62 21.27 7.04
CA ASN A 223 2.21 21.18 7.37
C ASN A 223 1.45 20.55 6.22
N THR A 224 1.16 19.28 6.33
CA THR A 224 0.38 18.56 5.35
C THR A 224 -1.11 18.76 5.60
N ASP A 225 -1.82 19.28 4.61
CA ASP A 225 -3.27 19.35 4.59
C ASP A 225 -3.80 18.29 3.62
N TRP A 226 -4.60 17.38 4.13
CA TRP A 226 -5.10 16.21 3.38
C TRP A 226 -6.03 16.56 2.21
N ASN A 227 -6.48 17.80 2.10
CA ASN A 227 -7.37 18.27 1.05
C ASN A 227 -6.72 19.34 0.15
N ASN A 228 -5.43 19.57 0.31
CA ASN A 228 -4.67 20.55 -0.47
C ASN A 228 -3.42 19.93 -1.11
N GLU A 229 -2.75 20.70 -1.95
CA GLU A 229 -1.52 20.31 -2.64
C GLU A 229 -0.44 19.78 -1.68
N SER A 230 -0.37 20.31 -0.47
CA SER A 230 0.61 19.87 0.53
C SER A 230 0.49 18.38 0.90
N VAL A 231 -0.61 17.72 0.54
CA VAL A 231 -0.75 16.26 0.66
C VAL A 231 0.23 15.51 -0.25
N GLN A 232 0.69 16.16 -1.32
CA GLN A 232 1.66 15.61 -2.29
C GLN A 232 3.10 16.13 -2.08
N LEU A 233 3.33 16.95 -1.05
CA LEU A 233 4.61 17.66 -0.84
C LEU A 233 5.21 17.42 0.55
N GLY A 234 4.68 16.51 1.34
CA GLY A 234 5.17 16.29 2.69
C GLY A 234 4.75 14.98 3.32
N SER A 235 5.43 14.66 4.41
CA SER A 235 5.25 13.39 5.12
C SER A 235 3.82 13.19 5.59
N ILE A 236 3.25 12.04 5.26
CA ILE A 236 1.90 11.63 5.68
C ILE A 236 1.84 11.27 7.17
N ALA A 237 2.96 10.81 7.72
CA ALA A 237 3.14 10.49 9.13
C ALA A 237 4.60 10.73 9.53
N GLY A 238 4.89 10.68 10.82
CA GLY A 238 6.25 10.95 11.31
C GLY A 238 7.29 9.90 10.96
N ASP A 239 6.85 8.72 10.58
CA ASP A 239 7.67 7.58 10.18
C ASP A 239 7.69 7.34 8.66
N CYS A 240 7.04 8.21 7.88
CA CYS A 240 7.00 8.17 6.44
C CYS A 240 7.68 9.41 5.85
N VAL A 241 8.88 9.27 5.33
CA VAL A 241 9.61 10.37 4.70
C VAL A 241 9.23 10.47 3.24
N ASP A 242 8.69 11.62 2.86
CA ASP A 242 8.10 11.85 1.55
C ASP A 242 9.16 11.99 0.47
N LEU A 243 9.11 11.11 -0.54
CA LEU A 243 10.02 11.15 -1.69
C LEU A 243 9.55 12.20 -2.70
N ASN A 244 10.47 12.97 -3.23
CA ASN A 244 10.18 13.88 -4.33
C ASN A 244 10.03 13.11 -5.64
N THR A 245 8.82 12.62 -5.91
CA THR A 245 8.52 11.81 -7.09
C THR A 245 8.52 12.58 -8.41
N GLU A 246 8.63 13.91 -8.39
CA GLU A 246 8.88 14.77 -9.55
C GLU A 246 10.37 14.83 -9.92
N HIS A 247 11.24 14.33 -9.03
CA HIS A 247 12.68 14.34 -9.24
C HIS A 247 13.14 13.17 -10.12
N PRO A 248 13.81 13.42 -11.27
CA PRO A 248 14.26 12.36 -12.18
C PRO A 248 15.10 11.25 -11.52
N THR A 249 15.97 11.60 -10.59
CA THR A 249 16.75 10.61 -9.83
C THR A 249 15.85 9.69 -9.02
N VAL A 250 14.80 10.23 -8.41
CA VAL A 250 13.88 9.47 -7.56
C VAL A 250 13.00 8.55 -8.39
N PHE A 251 12.29 9.07 -9.40
CA PHE A 251 11.40 8.20 -10.16
C PHE A 251 12.16 7.14 -10.97
N ASN A 252 13.34 7.46 -11.52
CA ASN A 252 14.14 6.46 -12.21
C ASN A 252 14.66 5.37 -11.27
N TYR A 253 15.08 5.74 -10.07
CA TYR A 253 15.51 4.77 -9.05
C TYR A 253 14.38 3.83 -8.66
N LEU A 254 13.18 4.36 -8.40
CA LEU A 254 12.01 3.56 -8.02
C LEU A 254 11.56 2.64 -9.16
N ILE A 255 11.55 3.13 -10.40
CA ILE A 255 11.23 2.32 -11.58
C ILE A 255 12.21 1.16 -11.71
N ASP A 256 13.50 1.44 -11.61
CA ASP A 256 14.54 0.41 -11.68
C ASP A 256 14.40 -0.62 -10.54
N ALA A 257 14.14 -0.14 -9.32
CA ALA A 257 13.94 -0.99 -8.16
C ALA A 257 12.74 -1.92 -8.32
N TYR A 258 11.61 -1.44 -8.82
CA TYR A 258 10.40 -2.26 -8.94
C TYR A 258 10.34 -3.10 -10.21
N ASN A 259 11.02 -2.70 -11.28
CA ASN A 259 11.12 -3.52 -12.49
C ASN A 259 11.77 -4.87 -12.23
N GLN A 260 12.70 -4.99 -11.28
CA GLN A 260 13.27 -6.29 -10.94
C GLN A 260 12.23 -7.29 -10.43
N TYR A 261 11.20 -6.82 -9.72
CA TYR A 261 10.12 -7.71 -9.23
C TYR A 261 9.17 -8.13 -10.36
N ILE A 262 8.97 -7.26 -11.35
CA ILE A 262 8.28 -7.65 -12.60
C ILE A 262 9.08 -8.76 -13.30
N ASP A 263 10.40 -8.63 -13.38
CA ASP A 263 11.30 -9.65 -13.96
C ASP A 263 11.27 -10.97 -13.21
N MET A 264 11.01 -10.95 -11.92
CA MET A 264 10.82 -12.15 -11.10
C MET A 264 9.48 -12.85 -11.37
N GLY A 265 8.55 -12.19 -12.09
CA GLY A 265 7.26 -12.78 -12.47
C GLY A 265 6.08 -12.31 -11.63
N VAL A 266 6.18 -11.21 -10.92
CA VAL A 266 5.02 -10.58 -10.25
C VAL A 266 4.00 -10.17 -11.32
N ASP A 267 2.72 -10.50 -11.12
CA ASP A 267 1.63 -10.31 -12.11
C ASP A 267 0.97 -8.93 -12.02
N GLY A 268 1.21 -8.20 -10.96
CA GLY A 268 0.65 -6.87 -10.78
C GLY A 268 1.19 -6.13 -9.57
N PHE A 269 0.92 -4.82 -9.52
CA PHE A 269 1.21 -3.97 -8.37
C PHE A 269 -0.06 -3.38 -7.77
N ARG A 270 -0.13 -3.40 -6.45
CA ARG A 270 -0.95 -2.46 -5.68
C ARG A 270 -0.06 -1.31 -5.23
N ILE A 271 -0.41 -0.08 -5.59
CA ILE A 271 0.37 1.10 -5.23
C ILE A 271 -0.26 1.76 -4.01
N ASP A 272 0.53 1.84 -2.95
CA ASP A 272 0.18 2.51 -1.70
C ASP A 272 0.09 4.03 -1.89
N THR A 273 -0.79 4.69 -1.15
CA THR A 273 -0.85 6.16 -1.02
C THR A 273 -0.81 6.96 -2.35
N VAL A 274 -1.56 6.52 -3.34
CA VAL A 274 -1.58 7.13 -4.69
C VAL A 274 -1.91 8.63 -4.65
N LYS A 275 -2.84 9.07 -3.78
CA LYS A 275 -3.22 10.49 -3.71
C LYS A 275 -2.10 11.44 -3.29
N HIS A 276 -1.02 10.89 -2.73
CA HIS A 276 0.14 11.65 -2.29
C HIS A 276 1.18 11.88 -3.39
N ILE A 277 0.91 11.39 -4.59
CA ILE A 277 1.73 11.57 -5.80
C ILE A 277 0.88 12.21 -6.88
N SER A 278 1.46 13.15 -7.63
CA SER A 278 0.78 13.76 -8.77
C SER A 278 0.40 12.74 -9.84
N ARG A 279 -0.83 12.83 -10.39
CA ARG A 279 -1.23 12.02 -11.55
C ARG A 279 -0.28 12.19 -12.74
N LEU A 280 0.35 13.37 -12.90
CA LEU A 280 1.34 13.58 -13.95
C LEU A 280 2.55 12.66 -13.81
N THR A 281 3.05 12.45 -12.60
CA THR A 281 4.16 11.52 -12.35
C THR A 281 3.78 10.09 -12.74
N PHE A 282 2.58 9.66 -12.35
CA PHE A 282 2.07 8.35 -12.76
C PHE A 282 1.97 8.22 -14.28
N ASN A 283 1.37 9.20 -14.95
CA ASN A 283 1.11 9.13 -16.39
C ASN A 283 2.39 9.26 -17.24
N ASN A 284 3.39 9.99 -16.76
CA ASN A 284 4.62 10.22 -17.52
C ASN A 284 5.75 9.23 -17.20
N GLU A 285 5.76 8.64 -16.00
CA GLU A 285 6.87 7.84 -15.51
C GLU A 285 6.45 6.42 -15.10
N PHE A 286 5.76 6.25 -13.99
CA PHE A 286 5.57 4.95 -13.36
C PHE A 286 4.73 3.99 -14.19
N ILE A 287 3.56 4.41 -14.64
CA ILE A 287 2.65 3.53 -15.34
C ILE A 287 3.21 3.10 -16.71
N PRO A 288 3.73 4.01 -17.55
CA PRO A 288 4.35 3.61 -18.80
C PRO A 288 5.51 2.63 -18.61
N ALA A 289 6.39 2.88 -17.63
CA ALA A 289 7.54 2.03 -17.36
C ALA A 289 7.13 0.62 -16.90
N PHE A 290 6.17 0.52 -15.97
CA PHE A 290 5.71 -0.78 -15.48
C PHE A 290 4.92 -1.56 -16.54
N LYS A 291 4.12 -0.87 -17.37
CA LYS A 291 3.41 -1.51 -18.48
C LYS A 291 4.35 -1.95 -19.60
N GLU A 292 5.36 -1.17 -19.91
CA GLU A 292 6.41 -1.56 -20.87
C GLU A 292 7.13 -2.83 -20.41
N ARG A 293 7.44 -2.93 -19.10
CA ARG A 293 8.16 -4.07 -18.54
C ARG A 293 7.29 -5.30 -18.36
N GLY A 294 6.08 -5.12 -17.82
CA GLY A 294 5.18 -6.24 -17.45
C GLY A 294 4.22 -6.67 -18.56
N GLY A 295 4.09 -5.87 -19.62
CA GLY A 295 3.15 -6.14 -20.72
C GLY A 295 1.72 -5.68 -20.44
N ASP A 296 0.83 -5.97 -21.40
CA ASP A 296 -0.55 -5.51 -21.37
C ASP A 296 -1.36 -6.12 -20.22
N ASP A 297 -1.04 -7.33 -19.81
CA ASP A 297 -1.73 -8.07 -18.76
C ASP A 297 -1.26 -7.69 -17.36
N PHE A 298 -0.14 -6.97 -17.23
CA PHE A 298 0.36 -6.54 -15.92
C PHE A 298 -0.64 -5.58 -15.28
N PHE A 299 -1.24 -5.99 -14.17
CA PHE A 299 -2.32 -5.25 -13.52
C PHE A 299 -1.78 -4.26 -12.50
N ILE A 300 -2.24 -3.01 -12.57
CA ILE A 300 -1.83 -1.96 -11.62
C ILE A 300 -3.08 -1.31 -11.05
N PHE A 301 -3.21 -1.33 -9.73
CA PHE A 301 -4.24 -0.58 -9.04
C PHE A 301 -3.67 0.14 -7.82
N GLY A 302 -4.35 1.15 -7.35
CA GLY A 302 -3.83 2.00 -6.31
C GLY A 302 -4.79 2.30 -5.19
N GLU A 303 -4.21 2.76 -4.09
CA GLU A 303 -4.95 3.27 -2.94
C GLU A 303 -5.05 4.80 -3.02
N THR A 304 -6.24 5.29 -3.31
CA THR A 304 -6.57 6.70 -3.13
C THR A 304 -7.62 6.80 -2.03
N CYS A 305 -7.17 6.85 -0.78
CA CYS A 305 -8.05 6.94 0.37
C CYS A 305 -8.66 8.34 0.46
N ALA A 306 -9.78 8.53 -0.20
CA ALA A 306 -10.55 9.77 -0.20
C ALA A 306 -12.05 9.47 -0.36
N ARG A 307 -12.90 10.42 0.05
CA ARG A 307 -14.34 10.27 -0.02
C ARG A 307 -14.99 11.11 -1.11
N TYR A 308 -14.31 12.14 -1.54
CA TYR A 308 -14.87 13.09 -2.48
C TYR A 308 -16.27 13.58 -2.04
N ASN A 309 -16.34 14.45 -1.09
CA ASN A 309 -17.48 15.16 -0.50
C ASN A 309 -17.79 14.86 0.98
N GLY A 310 -17.61 15.86 1.79
CA GLY A 310 -18.38 16.10 3.00
C GLY A 310 -17.96 15.34 4.26
N ARG A 311 -16.76 14.70 4.32
CA ARG A 311 -16.29 14.00 5.53
C ARG A 311 -14.76 14.00 5.64
N TRP A 312 -14.24 13.47 6.75
CA TRP A 312 -12.81 13.26 6.95
C TRP A 312 -12.16 12.58 5.74
N ASN A 313 -11.04 13.06 5.29
CA ASN A 313 -10.42 12.68 4.02
C ASN A 313 -11.33 12.91 2.80
N GLU A 314 -12.06 14.02 2.79
CA GLU A 314 -13.01 14.32 1.71
C GLU A 314 -12.36 14.25 0.35
N GLY A 315 -11.15 14.78 0.24
CA GLY A 315 -10.44 14.91 -1.01
C GLY A 315 -10.99 16.06 -1.85
N VAL A 316 -10.22 16.34 -2.88
CA VAL A 316 -10.62 17.22 -3.99
C VAL A 316 -10.47 16.40 -5.28
N PRO A 317 -11.01 16.84 -6.43
CA PRO A 317 -10.89 16.06 -7.66
C PRO A 317 -9.46 15.58 -7.94
N ALA A 318 -8.47 16.45 -7.79
CA ALA A 318 -7.05 16.15 -8.03
C ALA A 318 -6.47 14.99 -7.20
N ILE A 319 -7.15 14.55 -6.15
CA ILE A 319 -6.74 13.46 -5.26
C ILE A 319 -7.86 12.45 -5.00
N SER A 320 -8.84 12.36 -5.91
CA SER A 320 -9.94 11.39 -5.82
C SER A 320 -9.61 10.08 -6.54
N PRO A 321 -10.18 8.94 -6.12
CA PRO A 321 -9.91 7.65 -6.76
C PRO A 321 -10.18 7.65 -8.26
N SER A 322 -11.33 8.14 -8.69
CA SER A 322 -11.73 8.14 -10.11
C SER A 322 -10.79 8.97 -10.98
N PHE A 323 -10.25 10.06 -10.45
CA PHE A 323 -9.35 10.95 -11.19
C PHE A 323 -8.10 10.24 -11.70
N TYR A 324 -7.53 9.33 -10.93
CA TYR A 324 -6.32 8.61 -11.29
C TYR A 324 -6.55 7.55 -12.37
N THR A 325 -7.79 7.14 -12.62
CA THR A 325 -8.10 6.17 -13.67
C THR A 325 -8.06 6.75 -15.09
N TRP A 326 -7.91 8.05 -15.21
CA TRP A 326 -7.88 8.77 -16.49
C TRP A 326 -6.48 9.27 -16.83
N LYS A 327 -6.08 9.12 -18.08
CA LYS A 327 -4.90 9.80 -18.64
C LYS A 327 -5.11 11.31 -18.61
N GLU A 328 -4.04 12.04 -18.34
CA GLU A 328 -4.02 13.48 -18.58
C GLU A 328 -4.08 13.77 -20.07
N THR A 329 -4.98 14.68 -20.45
CA THR A 329 -5.18 15.11 -21.84
C THR A 329 -4.76 16.56 -22.08
N GLU A 330 -4.61 17.35 -21.04
CA GLU A 330 -4.06 18.70 -21.15
C GLU A 330 -2.53 18.66 -21.21
N ASN A 331 -1.95 19.63 -21.89
CA ASN A 331 -0.50 19.66 -22.07
C ASN A 331 0.19 20.34 -20.88
N PHE A 332 0.81 19.54 -20.05
CA PHE A 332 1.71 20.00 -18.98
C PHE A 332 3.15 19.67 -19.35
N ALA A 333 4.06 20.63 -19.19
CA ALA A 333 5.48 20.40 -19.44
C ALA A 333 6.01 19.30 -18.51
N TRP A 334 6.81 18.39 -19.06
CA TRP A 334 7.44 17.33 -18.28
C TRP A 334 8.86 17.08 -18.77
N SER A 335 9.79 16.83 -17.87
CA SER A 335 11.21 16.66 -18.17
C SER A 335 11.76 15.38 -17.57
N LYS A 336 12.53 14.64 -18.34
CA LYS A 336 13.28 13.48 -17.86
C LYS A 336 14.56 13.84 -17.09
N THR A 337 14.91 15.14 -17.02
CA THR A 337 16.18 15.62 -16.44
C THR A 337 16.05 16.82 -15.54
N ASP A 338 14.90 17.50 -15.51
CA ASP A 338 14.72 18.73 -14.72
C ASP A 338 13.52 18.64 -13.78
N LYS A 339 13.81 18.40 -12.51
CA LYS A 339 12.79 18.36 -11.44
C LYS A 339 12.01 19.67 -11.30
N SER A 340 12.61 20.82 -11.62
CA SER A 340 11.95 22.11 -11.47
C SER A 340 10.81 22.28 -12.46
N VAL A 341 10.95 21.73 -13.67
CA VAL A 341 9.88 21.68 -14.67
C VAL A 341 8.74 20.80 -14.15
N ASN A 342 9.06 19.62 -13.64
CA ASN A 342 8.10 18.63 -13.19
C ASN A 342 7.31 19.14 -11.97
N SER A 343 8.00 19.69 -10.95
CA SER A 343 7.36 20.23 -9.75
C SER A 343 6.40 21.39 -10.08
N LYS A 344 6.81 22.30 -10.98
CA LYS A 344 5.92 23.39 -11.43
C LYS A 344 4.68 22.84 -12.15
N SER A 345 4.85 21.84 -13.00
CA SER A 345 3.75 21.21 -13.71
C SER A 345 2.83 20.43 -12.79
N ALA A 346 3.37 19.70 -11.79
CA ALA A 346 2.58 19.02 -10.78
C ALA A 346 1.73 20.01 -9.98
N SER A 347 2.31 21.14 -9.56
CA SER A 347 1.58 22.20 -8.86
C SER A 347 0.48 22.82 -9.72
N ALA A 348 0.79 23.16 -10.97
CA ALA A 348 -0.19 23.72 -11.90
C ALA A 348 -1.34 22.71 -12.19
N HIS A 349 -1.02 21.44 -12.29
CA HIS A 349 -1.98 20.36 -12.47
C HIS A 349 -2.90 20.21 -11.25
N PHE A 350 -2.36 20.27 -10.03
CA PHE A 350 -3.18 20.26 -8.83
C PHE A 350 -4.14 21.45 -8.80
N GLU A 351 -3.63 22.65 -9.03
CA GLU A 351 -4.44 23.89 -9.08
C GLU A 351 -5.54 23.82 -10.16
N ARG A 352 -5.25 23.21 -11.30
CA ARG A 352 -6.21 23.03 -12.39
C ARG A 352 -7.42 22.19 -11.97
N TYR A 353 -7.18 21.14 -11.16
CA TYR A 353 -8.19 20.15 -10.82
C TYR A 353 -8.67 20.17 -9.37
N LYS A 354 -8.15 21.03 -8.52
CA LYS A 354 -8.56 21.08 -7.10
C LYS A 354 -10.04 21.35 -6.88
N SER A 355 -10.68 22.07 -7.79
CA SER A 355 -12.08 22.49 -7.61
C SER A 355 -13.06 21.68 -8.47
N SER A 356 -12.62 21.14 -9.60
CA SER A 356 -13.50 20.41 -10.49
C SER A 356 -12.74 19.48 -11.44
N PHE A 357 -13.32 18.34 -11.71
CA PHE A 357 -12.92 17.40 -12.74
C PHE A 357 -14.18 16.80 -13.34
N THR A 358 -14.26 16.80 -14.66
CA THR A 358 -15.32 16.09 -15.39
C THR A 358 -14.69 14.94 -16.14
N ALA A 359 -15.10 13.74 -15.85
CA ALA A 359 -14.62 12.54 -16.55
C ALA A 359 -14.86 12.67 -18.05
N PRO A 360 -13.85 12.47 -18.90
CA PRO A 360 -13.94 12.73 -20.35
C PRO A 360 -14.60 11.57 -21.12
N HIS A 361 -15.74 11.08 -20.64
CA HIS A 361 -16.53 10.06 -21.32
C HIS A 361 -17.75 10.66 -22.01
N SER A 362 -18.30 9.94 -22.97
CA SER A 362 -19.58 10.28 -23.59
C SER A 362 -20.69 10.02 -22.57
N GLY A 363 -21.29 11.04 -22.03
CA GLY A 363 -22.17 11.07 -20.89
C GLY A 363 -23.40 10.14 -20.85
N THR A 364 -23.26 8.89 -21.23
CA THR A 364 -24.28 7.88 -21.03
C THR A 364 -24.12 7.35 -19.61
N PRO A 365 -25.07 7.63 -18.71
CA PRO A 365 -24.99 7.16 -17.36
C PRO A 365 -25.00 5.63 -17.33
N ASN A 366 -24.18 5.04 -16.46
CA ASN A 366 -24.22 3.62 -16.21
C ASN A 366 -25.46 3.25 -15.41
N HIS A 367 -26.58 3.09 -16.10
CA HIS A 367 -27.86 2.73 -15.51
C HIS A 367 -28.20 1.27 -15.79
N LEU A 368 -27.32 0.36 -15.48
CA LEU A 368 -27.51 -1.07 -15.64
C LEU A 368 -28.88 -1.56 -15.21
N LEU A 369 -29.39 -1.01 -14.11
CA LEU A 369 -30.65 -1.44 -13.51
C LEU A 369 -31.89 -0.80 -14.13
N LYS A 370 -31.72 0.18 -15.01
CA LYS A 370 -32.86 0.88 -15.63
C LYS A 370 -33.02 0.57 -17.11
N GLY A 371 -32.23 -0.37 -17.64
CA GLY A 371 -32.28 -0.73 -19.05
C GLY A 371 -31.76 0.36 -19.99
N ASN A 372 -31.03 1.34 -19.49
CA ASN A 372 -30.33 2.34 -20.31
C ASN A 372 -29.02 1.78 -20.81
N ASP A 373 -28.46 2.45 -21.82
CA ASP A 373 -27.15 2.07 -22.34
C ASP A 373 -26.11 2.10 -21.24
N TYR A 374 -25.34 1.02 -21.19
CA TYR A 374 -24.21 0.90 -20.29
C TYR A 374 -23.14 1.96 -20.63
N HIS A 375 -22.50 2.53 -19.62
CA HIS A 375 -21.34 3.37 -19.82
C HIS A 375 -20.27 2.58 -20.63
N LYS A 376 -19.91 3.08 -21.78
CA LYS A 376 -18.84 2.50 -22.57
C LYS A 376 -17.51 3.10 -22.12
N PRO A 377 -16.62 2.30 -21.55
CA PRO A 377 -15.29 2.78 -21.20
C PRO A 377 -14.57 3.31 -22.43
N ASP A 378 -13.89 4.42 -22.29
CA ASP A 378 -12.94 4.90 -23.28
C ASP A 378 -11.52 4.48 -22.87
N TRP A 379 -11.16 3.27 -23.23
CA TRP A 379 -9.87 2.71 -22.84
C TRP A 379 -8.68 3.43 -23.49
N SER A 380 -8.89 4.20 -24.57
CA SER A 380 -7.85 5.07 -25.12
C SER A 380 -7.40 6.16 -24.13
N LYS A 381 -8.31 6.51 -23.20
CA LYS A 381 -8.08 7.49 -22.13
C LYS A 381 -7.83 6.86 -20.77
N ARG A 382 -7.77 5.52 -20.69
CA ARG A 382 -7.47 4.81 -19.46
C ARG A 382 -6.01 5.01 -19.07
N SER A 383 -5.77 5.38 -17.81
CA SER A 383 -4.41 5.56 -17.27
C SER A 383 -3.69 4.24 -17.05
N HIS A 384 -4.40 3.14 -16.93
CA HIS A 384 -3.96 1.84 -16.41
C HIS A 384 -3.53 1.84 -14.94
N LEU A 385 -3.85 2.91 -14.21
CA LEU A 385 -3.81 2.95 -12.75
C LEU A 385 -5.25 2.84 -12.25
N ASP A 386 -5.71 1.60 -12.11
CA ASP A 386 -7.04 1.33 -11.57
C ASP A 386 -7.04 1.56 -10.05
N GLN A 387 -8.18 1.44 -9.40
CA GLN A 387 -8.29 1.89 -8.01
C GLN A 387 -8.97 0.86 -7.12
N ILE A 388 -8.64 0.91 -5.84
CA ILE A 388 -9.53 0.42 -4.81
C ILE A 388 -10.77 1.32 -4.80
N ASP A 389 -11.95 0.72 -4.85
CA ASP A 389 -13.22 1.46 -4.87
C ASP A 389 -13.57 1.98 -3.49
N PHE A 390 -12.89 3.02 -3.05
CA PHE A 390 -13.14 3.61 -1.73
C PHE A 390 -14.56 4.15 -1.55
N PRO A 391 -15.20 4.83 -2.51
CA PRO A 391 -16.61 5.21 -2.34
C PRO A 391 -17.52 4.02 -2.03
N LEU A 392 -17.33 2.91 -2.73
CA LEU A 392 -18.08 1.68 -2.47
C LEU A 392 -17.69 1.06 -1.13
N HIS A 393 -16.40 1.03 -0.79
CA HIS A 393 -15.90 0.53 0.48
C HIS A 393 -16.56 1.24 1.68
N TRP A 394 -16.58 2.58 1.69
CA TRP A 394 -17.25 3.34 2.77
C TRP A 394 -18.74 3.04 2.85
N ALA A 395 -19.37 2.82 1.70
CA ALA A 395 -20.80 2.53 1.60
C ALA A 395 -21.17 1.10 2.02
N MET A 396 -20.20 0.18 2.13
CA MET A 396 -20.42 -1.22 2.54
C MET A 396 -20.94 -1.38 3.99
N ARG A 397 -21.12 -0.29 4.72
CA ARG A 397 -21.84 -0.31 6.00
C ARG A 397 -23.26 -0.88 5.86
N ASP A 398 -23.88 -0.69 4.70
CA ASP A 398 -25.20 -1.21 4.35
C ASP A 398 -25.24 -1.56 2.85
N VAL A 399 -25.76 -2.73 2.51
CA VAL A 399 -25.82 -3.22 1.12
C VAL A 399 -26.62 -2.29 0.21
N ASN A 400 -27.73 -1.71 0.70
CA ASN A 400 -28.52 -0.77 -0.09
C ASN A 400 -27.76 0.52 -0.35
N VAL A 401 -27.00 1.02 0.65
CA VAL A 401 -26.17 2.22 0.49
C VAL A 401 -25.05 1.97 -0.52
N ALA A 402 -24.39 0.79 -0.46
CA ALA A 402 -23.37 0.40 -1.40
C ALA A 402 -23.92 0.35 -2.84
N PHE A 403 -25.08 -0.28 -2.99
CA PHE A 403 -25.75 -0.40 -4.27
C PHE A 403 -26.19 0.97 -4.84
N ASP A 404 -26.76 1.83 -4.02
CA ASP A 404 -27.14 3.19 -4.42
C ASP A 404 -25.94 4.06 -4.76
N THR A 405 -24.82 3.89 -4.07
CA THR A 405 -23.57 4.61 -4.36
C THR A 405 -23.06 4.27 -5.75
N ALA A 406 -22.95 3.00 -6.09
CA ALA A 406 -22.53 2.56 -7.40
C ALA A 406 -23.51 2.99 -8.51
N LYS A 407 -24.80 2.82 -8.29
CA LYS A 407 -25.86 3.13 -9.25
C LYS A 407 -25.95 4.61 -9.60
N ASN A 408 -25.78 5.50 -8.62
CA ASN A 408 -26.16 6.89 -8.80
C ASN A 408 -25.06 7.78 -9.38
N THR A 409 -23.79 7.57 -9.01
CA THR A 409 -22.74 8.52 -9.40
C THR A 409 -21.40 7.88 -9.64
N ASN A 410 -21.05 6.89 -8.84
CA ASN A 410 -19.66 6.46 -8.73
C ASN A 410 -19.11 5.84 -10.03
N ASP A 411 -19.88 5.00 -10.69
CA ASP A 411 -19.43 4.28 -11.88
C ASP A 411 -19.16 5.19 -13.08
N GLN A 412 -19.80 6.36 -13.11
CA GLN A 412 -19.60 7.34 -14.18
C GLN A 412 -18.28 8.11 -14.07
N ASP A 413 -17.76 8.23 -12.85
CA ASP A 413 -16.56 9.01 -12.59
C ASP A 413 -15.30 8.24 -12.92
N PHE A 414 -15.32 6.91 -12.81
CA PHE A 414 -14.19 6.04 -13.21
C PHE A 414 -14.12 5.85 -14.74
N ASN A 415 -12.94 5.62 -15.26
CA ASN A 415 -12.78 5.24 -16.66
C ASN A 415 -13.51 3.93 -16.97
N ASP A 416 -13.24 2.92 -16.14
CA ASP A 416 -13.94 1.64 -16.17
C ASP A 416 -14.00 1.04 -14.78
N ALA A 417 -15.15 1.17 -14.11
CA ALA A 417 -15.34 0.68 -12.75
C ALA A 417 -15.28 -0.85 -12.62
N THR A 418 -15.30 -1.59 -13.74
CA THR A 418 -15.14 -3.05 -13.71
C THR A 418 -13.72 -3.48 -13.37
N PHE A 419 -12.74 -2.59 -13.50
CA PHE A 419 -11.36 -2.81 -13.05
C PHE A 419 -11.12 -2.36 -11.59
N ASN A 420 -12.10 -1.76 -10.93
CA ASN A 420 -11.93 -1.40 -9.52
C ASN A 420 -11.82 -2.65 -8.66
N VAL A 421 -10.85 -2.63 -7.74
CA VAL A 421 -10.76 -3.65 -6.69
C VAL A 421 -11.75 -3.32 -5.59
N THR A 422 -12.64 -4.26 -5.28
CA THR A 422 -13.71 -4.08 -4.29
C THR A 422 -13.46 -4.95 -3.07
N TYR A 423 -13.50 -4.36 -1.88
CA TYR A 423 -13.40 -5.08 -0.61
C TYR A 423 -14.32 -4.50 0.46
N ILE A 424 -14.62 -5.28 1.48
CA ILE A 424 -15.40 -4.81 2.63
C ILE A 424 -14.46 -4.19 3.65
N ASP A 425 -13.36 -4.84 3.97
CA ASP A 425 -12.38 -4.41 4.95
C ASP A 425 -10.94 -4.62 4.45
N SER A 426 -10.01 -4.01 5.15
CA SER A 426 -8.59 -4.12 4.90
C SER A 426 -7.79 -4.09 6.21
N HIS A 427 -6.47 -4.07 6.11
CA HIS A 427 -5.57 -3.88 7.25
C HIS A 427 -5.67 -2.47 7.88
N ASP A 428 -6.24 -1.49 7.16
CA ASP A 428 -6.34 -0.09 7.60
C ASP A 428 -7.78 0.37 7.85
N TYR A 429 -8.73 -0.06 7.03
CA TYR A 429 -10.06 0.52 6.98
C TYR A 429 -11.17 -0.50 7.11
N SER A 430 -12.28 -0.04 7.69
CA SER A 430 -13.58 -0.71 7.67
C SER A 430 -14.62 0.22 7.07
N PRO A 431 -15.77 -0.29 6.63
CA PRO A 431 -16.88 0.53 6.19
C PRO A 431 -17.28 1.55 7.25
N ASP A 432 -17.92 2.63 6.82
CA ASP A 432 -18.47 3.64 7.73
C ASP A 432 -19.32 3.01 8.82
N THR A 433 -19.14 3.47 10.06
CA THR A 433 -19.86 3.01 11.25
C THR A 433 -19.63 1.55 11.67
N MET A 434 -18.65 0.88 11.09
CA MET A 434 -18.38 -0.54 11.37
C MET A 434 -16.96 -0.76 11.91
N GLU A 435 -16.55 -0.23 12.95
CA GLU A 435 -15.24 -0.38 13.60
C GLU A 435 -14.58 -1.77 13.41
N LYS A 436 -14.06 -2.06 12.22
CA LYS A 436 -13.38 -3.33 11.85
C LYS A 436 -14.11 -4.60 12.32
N GLN A 437 -15.43 -4.60 12.32
CA GLN A 437 -16.26 -5.71 12.78
C GLN A 437 -16.61 -6.66 11.64
N ARG A 438 -16.03 -7.85 11.65
CA ARG A 438 -16.24 -8.90 10.67
C ARG A 438 -17.32 -9.89 11.02
N PHE A 439 -18.01 -9.71 12.14
CA PHE A 439 -18.97 -10.68 12.67
C PHE A 439 -20.40 -10.13 12.79
N SER A 440 -20.72 -9.08 12.04
CA SER A 440 -22.10 -8.59 12.00
C SER A 440 -23.01 -9.59 11.28
N GLY A 441 -24.26 -9.70 11.69
CA GLY A 441 -25.24 -10.58 11.03
C GLY A 441 -25.46 -10.32 9.54
N TYR A 442 -24.93 -9.22 9.02
CA TYR A 442 -24.98 -8.84 7.60
C TYR A 442 -23.66 -9.08 6.86
N TRP A 443 -22.69 -9.73 7.49
CA TRP A 443 -21.39 -9.97 6.87
C TRP A 443 -21.47 -10.83 5.61
N PRO A 444 -22.21 -11.96 5.61
CA PRO A 444 -22.43 -12.76 4.40
C PRO A 444 -23.06 -11.98 3.25
N ASP A 445 -23.99 -11.07 3.54
CA ASP A 445 -24.66 -10.27 2.51
C ASP A 445 -23.67 -9.33 1.80
N LYS A 446 -22.72 -8.76 2.54
CA LYS A 446 -21.67 -7.91 1.99
C LYS A 446 -20.69 -8.71 1.16
N LEU A 447 -20.30 -9.91 1.60
CA LEU A 447 -19.47 -10.82 0.81
C LEU A 447 -20.19 -11.21 -0.49
N ASN A 448 -21.47 -11.56 -0.41
CA ASN A 448 -22.27 -11.84 -1.60
C ASN A 448 -22.28 -10.66 -2.57
N LEU A 449 -22.39 -9.43 -2.05
CA LEU A 449 -22.39 -8.25 -2.91
C LEU A 449 -21.08 -8.11 -3.68
N ILE A 450 -19.91 -8.20 -3.04
CA ILE A 450 -18.65 -8.03 -3.74
C ILE A 450 -18.37 -9.13 -4.76
N PHE A 451 -18.86 -10.36 -4.55
CA PHE A 451 -18.69 -11.46 -5.49
C PHE A 451 -19.70 -11.46 -6.65
N THR A 452 -20.80 -10.73 -6.52
CA THR A 452 -21.88 -10.72 -7.53
C THR A 452 -22.07 -9.37 -8.22
N PHE A 453 -21.38 -8.36 -7.72
CA PHE A 453 -21.41 -7.01 -8.28
C PHE A 453 -20.20 -6.76 -9.21
N ARG A 454 -20.12 -5.57 -9.78
CA ARG A 454 -19.01 -5.19 -10.65
C ARG A 454 -17.71 -5.02 -9.87
N GLY A 455 -16.58 -5.14 -10.58
CA GLY A 455 -15.24 -4.98 -10.02
C GLY A 455 -14.56 -6.32 -9.75
N ILE A 456 -13.33 -6.23 -9.29
CA ILE A 456 -12.51 -7.39 -8.96
C ILE A 456 -12.65 -7.65 -7.47
N PRO A 457 -13.27 -8.76 -7.06
CA PRO A 457 -13.54 -9.03 -5.65
C PRO A 457 -12.23 -9.31 -4.90
N CYS A 458 -12.09 -8.67 -3.74
CA CYS A 458 -10.95 -8.86 -2.85
C CYS A 458 -11.45 -9.16 -1.43
N ILE A 459 -10.94 -10.21 -0.83
CA ILE A 459 -11.15 -10.51 0.59
C ILE A 459 -9.85 -10.30 1.34
N TYR A 460 -9.92 -9.61 2.46
CA TYR A 460 -8.83 -9.51 3.42
C TYR A 460 -8.80 -10.73 4.34
N TYR A 461 -7.61 -11.31 4.58
CA TYR A 461 -7.46 -12.54 5.35
C TYR A 461 -8.20 -12.48 6.70
N GLY A 462 -8.86 -13.56 7.05
CA GLY A 462 -9.70 -13.68 8.22
C GLY A 462 -11.15 -13.22 8.03
N SER A 463 -11.49 -12.54 6.94
CA SER A 463 -12.87 -12.17 6.63
C SER A 463 -13.72 -13.40 6.32
N GLU A 464 -13.13 -14.44 5.74
CA GLU A 464 -13.76 -15.70 5.42
C GLU A 464 -14.20 -16.52 6.64
N ILE A 465 -13.62 -16.23 7.80
CA ILE A 465 -13.93 -16.92 9.05
C ILE A 465 -14.60 -16.00 10.08
N GLU A 466 -15.02 -14.80 9.66
CA GLU A 466 -15.66 -13.82 10.54
C GLU A 466 -14.91 -13.67 11.87
N PHE A 467 -13.66 -13.27 11.85
CA PHE A 467 -12.88 -13.08 13.06
C PHE A 467 -13.67 -12.35 14.15
N LYS A 468 -13.93 -13.02 15.26
CA LYS A 468 -14.85 -12.55 16.29
C LYS A 468 -14.23 -11.44 17.15
N LYS A 469 -14.97 -10.35 17.27
CA LYS A 469 -14.70 -9.23 18.16
C LYS A 469 -14.31 -9.69 19.57
N GLY A 470 -13.22 -9.10 20.11
CA GLY A 470 -12.81 -9.30 21.48
C GLY A 470 -12.27 -10.70 21.81
N LYS A 471 -12.10 -11.58 20.82
CA LYS A 471 -11.41 -12.85 21.01
C LYS A 471 -10.00 -12.75 20.49
N PRO A 472 -8.97 -12.94 21.31
CA PRO A 472 -7.62 -13.03 20.85
C PRO A 472 -7.49 -14.22 19.91
N ILE A 473 -7.03 -13.98 18.70
CA ILE A 473 -6.73 -15.03 17.70
C ILE A 473 -5.31 -15.50 17.90
N ASP A 474 -4.53 -14.69 18.54
CA ASP A 474 -3.17 -14.98 18.92
C ASP A 474 -3.08 -15.13 20.43
N PRO A 475 -2.90 -16.36 20.95
CA PRO A 475 -2.81 -16.60 22.37
C PRO A 475 -1.59 -15.96 23.04
N ALA A 476 -0.58 -15.55 22.27
CA ALA A 476 0.58 -14.85 22.81
C ALA A 476 0.29 -13.37 23.10
N ASN A 477 -0.87 -12.84 22.66
CA ASN A 477 -1.18 -11.44 22.79
C ASN A 477 -2.68 -11.16 22.91
N ASP A 478 -3.09 -10.76 24.09
CA ASP A 478 -4.48 -10.44 24.43
C ASP A 478 -4.99 -9.10 23.87
N ARG A 479 -4.12 -8.30 23.26
CA ARG A 479 -4.47 -7.01 22.63
C ARG A 479 -4.78 -7.11 21.14
N THR A 480 -4.45 -8.21 20.49
CA THR A 480 -4.68 -8.41 19.07
C THR A 480 -5.99 -9.10 18.76
N SER A 481 -7.07 -8.55 19.24
CA SER A 481 -8.30 -8.79 18.53
C SER A 481 -8.19 -8.08 17.17
N LEU A 482 -8.64 -8.71 16.11
CA LEU A 482 -8.75 -8.08 14.79
C LEU A 482 -9.53 -6.77 14.82
N GLU A 483 -10.40 -6.62 15.80
CA GLU A 483 -11.12 -5.40 16.09
C GLU A 483 -10.22 -4.23 16.45
N GLU A 484 -9.18 -4.44 17.24
CA GLU A 484 -8.31 -3.36 17.67
C GLU A 484 -7.29 -2.97 16.62
N SER A 485 -6.71 -3.93 15.92
CA SER A 485 -5.65 -3.67 14.94
C SER A 485 -6.00 -4.01 13.50
N GLY A 486 -6.94 -4.93 13.28
CA GLY A 486 -7.19 -5.52 11.95
C GLY A 486 -5.99 -6.30 11.39
N ARG A 487 -4.98 -6.57 12.21
CA ARG A 487 -3.68 -7.12 11.78
C ARG A 487 -3.25 -8.33 12.60
N ALA A 488 -4.21 -9.09 13.13
CA ALA A 488 -3.91 -10.23 13.98
C ALA A 488 -3.30 -11.40 13.20
N TYR A 489 -2.53 -12.22 13.89
CA TYR A 489 -1.91 -13.41 13.33
C TYR A 489 -2.94 -14.52 13.06
N LEU A 490 -3.05 -14.96 11.81
CA LEU A 490 -4.00 -15.99 11.37
C LEU A 490 -3.50 -17.43 11.60
N GLY A 491 -2.20 -17.62 11.74
CA GLY A 491 -1.59 -18.93 11.76
C GLY A 491 -2.18 -19.89 12.78
N THR A 492 -2.58 -19.40 13.95
CA THR A 492 -3.22 -20.24 14.99
C THR A 492 -4.52 -20.87 14.50
N HIS A 493 -5.30 -20.16 13.70
CA HIS A 493 -6.49 -20.70 13.04
C HIS A 493 -6.10 -21.77 11.98
N LEU A 494 -5.11 -21.45 11.15
CA LEU A 494 -4.64 -22.34 10.10
C LEU A 494 -3.99 -23.64 10.65
N GLU A 495 -3.55 -23.63 11.88
CA GLU A 495 -3.10 -24.83 12.62
C GLU A 495 -4.27 -25.66 13.21
N GLY A 496 -5.51 -25.17 13.11
CA GLY A 496 -6.69 -25.80 13.69
C GLY A 496 -6.85 -25.59 15.19
N ASN A 497 -6.11 -24.66 15.77
CA ASN A 497 -6.15 -24.35 17.21
C ASN A 497 -7.23 -23.36 17.60
N VAL A 498 -7.82 -22.69 16.63
CA VAL A 498 -8.92 -21.73 16.82
C VAL A 498 -10.08 -22.15 15.94
N THR A 499 -11.22 -22.40 16.55
CA THR A 499 -12.48 -22.58 15.81
C THR A 499 -13.14 -21.22 15.59
N ALA A 500 -13.54 -20.97 14.35
CA ALA A 500 -14.29 -19.78 13.99
C ALA A 500 -15.63 -19.67 14.74
#